data_f4d20d24c605cf32cbae4b24bf621a61
#
_entry.id   f4d20d24c605cf32cbae4b24bf621a61
#
_cell.length_a   1.000
_cell.length_b   1.000
_cell.length_c   1.000
_cell.angle_alpha   90.00
_cell.angle_beta   90.00
_cell.angle_gamma   90.00
#
_symmetry.space_group_name_H-M   'P 1'
#
loop_
_entity.id
_entity.type
_entity.pdbx_description
1 polymer ?
#
loop_
_entity_poly.entity_id
_entity_poly.type
_entity_poly.pdbx_seq_one_letter_code
_entity_poly.pdbx_strand_id
1 'polypeptide(L)'
;MRDLGISTVHRSAWRLGLAALLCLPCAHAQQTLTVAAFPAVDEIIKAAIPAWKKLHPTVDIKVISRQFNDHHTAMTTALSTSVYLPDVMALEVGYVGRFAQGGGLEDLSREPYGIGKFASRYVPYAYQQGSNRAGAVLAAPTDIGPGTLLYRTDILARAGVTETELTASWESYVASGIKIKASTGAYLMAHARDIKDIAIRTGIQPGEGLYFDKQSRVLVNSPRFLRAFELARQVRQNRLDAKVSPWSTEWTEGFKRGTLATQMSGSWLAGHLNNWLAPATKGLWRAAQLPEGSWAAYGGTFLSIPRNSAPGRKLLAWELIQMLTLDRKVQLAAFKSQDAFPALLAAQDDEFFEQPIAFLGDKPARLLWREASQHITAVDVHKQDSFAAEVIDTELDKVLDLGKDIKTALADAQRLLEKRAKR
;
A
#
# COMPACT_ATOMS: atom_id res chain seq x y z
N MET A 1 30.00 -92.15 -53.58
CA MET A 1 28.94 -91.97 -54.57
C MET A 1 28.34 -90.60 -54.34
N ARG A 2 28.76 -89.64 -55.14
CA ARG A 2 27.90 -88.89 -56.06
C ARG A 2 26.73 -88.23 -55.36
N ASP A 3 26.38 -86.96 -55.47
CA ASP A 3 26.68 -85.99 -56.53
C ASP A 3 26.11 -84.63 -56.12
N LEU A 4 26.68 -83.53 -56.67
CA LEU A 4 26.10 -82.31 -57.16
C LEU A 4 25.21 -81.50 -56.20
N GLY A 5 25.48 -80.31 -55.73
CA GLY A 5 25.89 -79.10 -56.47
C GLY A 5 24.69 -78.36 -57.05
N ILE A 6 24.23 -77.31 -56.41
CA ILE A 6 23.56 -76.17 -57.09
C ILE A 6 23.72 -74.92 -56.21
N SER A 7 24.36 -73.93 -56.78
CA SER A 7 24.54 -72.56 -56.28
C SER A 7 23.23 -71.76 -56.36
N THR A 8 22.87 -71.02 -55.33
CA THR A 8 21.84 -70.01 -55.44
C THR A 8 22.39 -68.64 -54.97
N VAL A 9 22.36 -67.78 -55.91
CA VAL A 9 22.75 -66.35 -55.81
C VAL A 9 21.82 -65.62 -54.88
N HIS A 10 22.32 -65.04 -53.77
CA HIS A 10 21.55 -64.14 -52.93
C HIS A 10 21.72 -62.69 -53.44
N ARG A 11 20.63 -62.13 -53.90
CA ARG A 11 20.46 -60.70 -54.18
C ARG A 11 20.26 -59.97 -52.86
N SER A 12 21.23 -59.14 -52.46
CA SER A 12 21.15 -58.26 -51.36
C SER A 12 20.25 -57.09 -51.69
N ALA A 13 19.07 -57.04 -51.10
CA ALA A 13 18.19 -55.85 -51.14
C ALA A 13 18.59 -54.89 -50.01
N TRP A 14 19.15 -53.73 -50.36
CA TRP A 14 19.39 -52.62 -49.46
C TRP A 14 18.05 -51.97 -49.15
N ARG A 15 17.58 -52.12 -47.93
CA ARG A 15 16.46 -51.26 -47.37
C ARG A 15 17.05 -50.01 -46.78
N LEU A 16 16.89 -48.89 -47.46
CA LEU A 16 17.05 -47.55 -46.93
C LEU A 16 15.94 -47.32 -45.90
N GLY A 17 16.30 -47.37 -44.61
CA GLY A 17 15.45 -46.94 -43.51
C GLY A 17 15.47 -45.44 -43.42
N LEU A 18 14.39 -44.77 -43.87
CA LEU A 18 14.14 -43.34 -43.64
C LEU A 18 13.81 -43.16 -42.17
N ALA A 19 14.78 -42.73 -41.36
CA ALA A 19 14.54 -42.28 -39.98
C ALA A 19 13.83 -40.92 -40.02
N ALA A 20 12.51 -40.91 -39.94
CA ALA A 20 11.72 -39.71 -39.70
C ALA A 20 12.00 -39.26 -38.26
N LEU A 21 12.83 -38.22 -38.10
CA LEU A 21 12.93 -37.49 -36.85
C LEU A 21 11.56 -36.81 -36.58
N LEU A 22 10.75 -37.45 -35.74
CA LEU A 22 9.59 -36.84 -35.13
C LEU A 22 10.10 -35.73 -34.18
N CYS A 23 10.19 -34.50 -34.68
CA CYS A 23 10.19 -33.31 -33.80
C CYS A 23 8.88 -33.29 -33.04
N LEU A 24 8.83 -33.92 -31.87
CA LEU A 24 7.78 -33.71 -30.90
C LEU A 24 7.84 -32.22 -30.51
N PRO A 25 6.76 -31.44 -30.72
CA PRO A 25 6.71 -30.12 -30.14
C PRO A 25 6.85 -30.31 -28.63
N CYS A 26 7.90 -29.73 -28.03
CA CYS A 26 7.97 -29.60 -26.59
C CYS A 26 6.71 -28.81 -26.18
N ALA A 27 5.68 -29.49 -25.76
CA ALA A 27 4.56 -28.91 -25.09
C ALA A 27 5.14 -28.26 -23.82
N HIS A 28 5.44 -26.97 -23.87
CA HIS A 28 5.80 -26.22 -22.68
C HIS A 28 4.60 -26.31 -21.75
N ALA A 29 4.74 -27.08 -20.67
CA ALA A 29 3.70 -27.19 -19.67
C ALA A 29 3.29 -25.77 -19.25
N GLN A 30 2.02 -25.47 -19.38
CA GLN A 30 1.46 -24.19 -19.00
C GLN A 30 1.73 -23.95 -17.52
N GLN A 31 2.50 -22.93 -17.20
CA GLN A 31 2.84 -22.56 -15.83
C GLN A 31 1.81 -21.55 -15.31
N THR A 32 1.52 -21.59 -14.02
CA THR A 32 0.65 -20.61 -13.38
C THR A 32 1.38 -19.96 -12.23
N LEU A 33 1.50 -18.63 -12.26
CA LEU A 33 1.90 -17.82 -11.14
C LEU A 33 0.67 -17.46 -10.29
N THR A 34 0.76 -17.69 -9.01
CA THR A 34 -0.28 -17.31 -8.04
C THR A 34 0.10 -16.01 -7.39
N VAL A 35 -0.78 -15.00 -7.48
CA VAL A 35 -0.58 -13.69 -6.87
C VAL A 35 -1.67 -13.47 -5.82
N ALA A 36 -1.29 -13.29 -4.56
CA ALA A 36 -2.21 -12.93 -3.50
C ALA A 36 -2.28 -11.41 -3.35
N ALA A 37 -3.49 -10.86 -3.37
CA ALA A 37 -3.75 -9.43 -3.33
C ALA A 37 -5.04 -9.10 -2.55
N PHE A 38 -5.28 -7.81 -2.34
CA PHE A 38 -6.49 -7.23 -1.76
C PHE A 38 -7.16 -6.26 -2.74
N PRO A 39 -8.39 -5.77 -2.48
CA PRO A 39 -9.14 -4.92 -3.39
C PRO A 39 -8.36 -3.70 -3.88
N ALA A 40 -8.61 -3.29 -5.10
CA ALA A 40 -7.89 -2.34 -5.95
C ALA A 40 -6.55 -2.91 -6.48
N VAL A 41 -5.70 -3.50 -5.65
CA VAL A 41 -4.43 -4.10 -6.09
C VAL A 41 -4.68 -5.32 -6.99
N ASP A 42 -5.68 -6.13 -6.66
CA ASP A 42 -6.08 -7.27 -7.49
C ASP A 42 -6.57 -6.84 -8.88
N GLU A 43 -7.31 -5.72 -8.98
CA GLU A 43 -7.77 -5.17 -10.27
C GLU A 43 -6.59 -4.62 -11.10
N ILE A 44 -5.62 -3.97 -10.46
CA ILE A 44 -4.38 -3.54 -11.11
C ILE A 44 -3.63 -4.73 -11.73
N ILE A 45 -3.45 -5.80 -10.96
CA ILE A 45 -2.77 -7.01 -11.44
C ILE A 45 -3.55 -7.66 -12.58
N LYS A 46 -4.87 -7.81 -12.45
CA LYS A 46 -5.74 -8.35 -13.50
C LYS A 46 -5.64 -7.54 -14.80
N ALA A 47 -5.62 -6.21 -14.70
CA ALA A 47 -5.49 -5.33 -15.85
C ALA A 47 -4.12 -5.46 -16.54
N ALA A 48 -3.08 -5.89 -15.85
CA ALA A 48 -1.75 -6.11 -16.40
C ALA A 48 -1.60 -7.48 -17.10
N ILE A 49 -2.49 -8.46 -16.86
CA ILE A 49 -2.41 -9.82 -17.44
C ILE A 49 -2.27 -9.82 -18.97
N PRO A 50 -3.03 -9.02 -19.76
CA PRO A 50 -2.87 -9.01 -21.21
C PRO A 50 -1.46 -8.60 -21.67
N ALA A 51 -0.82 -7.67 -20.98
CA ALA A 51 0.55 -7.27 -21.26
C ALA A 51 1.55 -8.36 -20.85
N TRP A 52 1.34 -9.01 -19.72
CA TRP A 52 2.11 -10.18 -19.27
C TRP A 52 2.06 -11.31 -20.30
N LYS A 53 0.87 -11.65 -20.79
CA LYS A 53 0.67 -12.73 -21.78
C LYS A 53 1.39 -12.51 -23.11
N LYS A 54 1.63 -11.26 -23.51
CA LYS A 54 2.44 -10.94 -24.70
C LYS A 54 3.91 -11.28 -24.50
N LEU A 55 4.43 -11.13 -23.28
CA LEU A 55 5.82 -11.44 -22.94
C LEU A 55 6.00 -12.94 -22.59
N HIS A 56 5.01 -13.51 -21.92
CA HIS A 56 5.01 -14.88 -21.40
C HIS A 56 3.75 -15.65 -21.83
N PRO A 57 3.62 -16.05 -23.10
CA PRO A 57 2.40 -16.69 -23.64
C PRO A 57 1.98 -17.97 -22.91
N THR A 58 2.97 -18.71 -22.38
CA THR A 58 2.79 -20.00 -21.69
C THR A 58 2.63 -19.88 -20.17
N VAL A 59 2.67 -18.65 -19.61
CA VAL A 59 2.58 -18.42 -18.16
C VAL A 59 1.29 -17.71 -17.83
N ASP A 60 0.40 -18.35 -17.09
CA ASP A 60 -0.84 -17.77 -16.58
C ASP A 60 -0.62 -17.06 -15.25
N ILE A 61 -1.44 -16.08 -14.95
CA ILE A 61 -1.52 -15.44 -13.64
C ILE A 61 -2.86 -15.76 -13.00
N LYS A 62 -2.83 -16.35 -11.80
CA LYS A 62 -4.00 -16.58 -10.95
C LYS A 62 -3.98 -15.58 -9.80
N VAL A 63 -4.87 -14.61 -9.82
CA VAL A 63 -5.03 -13.65 -8.72
C VAL A 63 -5.96 -14.21 -7.66
N ILE A 64 -5.51 -14.22 -6.41
CA ILE A 64 -6.30 -14.60 -5.23
C ILE A 64 -6.56 -13.32 -4.44
N SER A 65 -7.77 -12.79 -4.55
CA SER A 65 -8.20 -11.59 -3.84
C SER A 65 -8.93 -11.95 -2.55
N ARG A 66 -8.63 -11.21 -1.46
CA ARG A 66 -9.33 -11.27 -0.17
C ARG A 66 -9.50 -9.86 0.35
N GLN A 67 -10.50 -9.65 1.22
CA GLN A 67 -10.62 -8.37 1.92
C GLN A 67 -9.35 -8.04 2.68
N PHE A 68 -9.07 -6.76 2.88
CA PHE A 68 -7.78 -6.25 3.37
C PHE A 68 -7.25 -7.00 4.61
N ASN A 69 -8.06 -7.09 5.66
CA ASN A 69 -7.65 -7.77 6.91
C ASN A 69 -7.50 -9.29 6.73
N ASP A 70 -8.41 -9.91 5.98
CA ASP A 70 -8.38 -11.35 5.71
C ASP A 70 -7.16 -11.74 4.87
N HIS A 71 -6.79 -10.86 3.91
CA HIS A 71 -5.58 -11.04 3.11
C HIS A 71 -4.33 -11.08 3.99
N HIS A 72 -4.10 -10.07 4.82
CA HIS A 72 -2.91 -9.99 5.66
C HIS A 72 -2.85 -11.08 6.75
N THR A 73 -4.02 -11.48 7.27
CA THR A 73 -4.14 -12.63 8.18
C THR A 73 -3.77 -13.94 7.48
N ALA A 74 -4.31 -14.17 6.28
CA ALA A 74 -4.00 -15.36 5.48
C ALA A 74 -2.51 -15.42 5.10
N MET A 75 -1.90 -14.28 4.73
CA MET A 75 -0.47 -14.21 4.41
C MET A 75 0.41 -14.47 5.64
N THR A 76 0.01 -13.96 6.81
CA THR A 76 0.70 -14.27 8.07
C THR A 76 0.71 -15.77 8.35
N THR A 77 -0.42 -16.43 8.18
CA THR A 77 -0.57 -17.87 8.37
C THR A 77 0.25 -18.65 7.33
N ALA A 78 0.15 -18.27 6.04
CA ALA A 78 0.88 -18.93 4.96
C ALA A 78 2.39 -18.85 5.16
N LEU A 79 2.94 -17.71 5.57
CA LEU A 79 4.37 -17.57 5.86
C LEU A 79 4.81 -18.39 7.09
N SER A 80 3.96 -18.48 8.11
CA SER A 80 4.27 -19.24 9.34
C SER A 80 4.26 -20.75 9.13
N THR A 81 3.36 -21.24 8.26
CA THR A 81 3.16 -22.68 8.01
C THR A 81 3.83 -23.18 6.75
N SER A 82 4.25 -22.28 5.85
CA SER A 82 4.68 -22.59 4.48
C SER A 82 3.63 -23.34 3.64
N VAL A 83 2.35 -23.23 4.01
CA VAL A 83 1.23 -23.85 3.31
C VAL A 83 0.46 -22.77 2.54
N TYR A 84 0.07 -23.09 1.29
CA TYR A 84 -0.66 -22.16 0.40
C TYR A 84 0.07 -20.85 0.14
N LEU A 85 1.41 -20.88 0.08
CA LEU A 85 2.21 -19.71 -0.30
C LEU A 85 1.94 -19.32 -1.75
N PRO A 86 1.61 -18.05 -2.05
CA PRO A 86 1.58 -17.54 -3.41
C PRO A 86 3.00 -17.41 -3.97
N ASP A 87 3.12 -17.18 -5.27
CA ASP A 87 4.41 -16.86 -5.89
C ASP A 87 4.76 -15.37 -5.71
N VAL A 88 3.74 -14.51 -5.71
CA VAL A 88 3.84 -13.06 -5.39
C VAL A 88 2.81 -12.71 -4.33
N MET A 89 3.22 -11.90 -3.37
CA MET A 89 2.40 -11.43 -2.26
C MET A 89 2.37 -9.91 -2.25
N ALA A 90 1.17 -9.32 -2.31
CA ALA A 90 0.96 -7.90 -2.08
C ALA A 90 0.91 -7.63 -0.56
N LEU A 91 1.60 -6.58 -0.12
CA LEU A 91 1.67 -6.16 1.27
C LEU A 91 1.36 -4.67 1.38
N GLU A 92 0.52 -4.29 2.30
CA GLU A 92 0.38 -2.88 2.68
C GLU A 92 1.54 -2.47 3.59
N VAL A 93 1.97 -1.20 3.53
CA VAL A 93 3.17 -0.69 4.20
C VAL A 93 3.23 -0.99 5.70
N GLY A 94 2.11 -0.96 6.42
CA GLY A 94 2.03 -1.28 7.85
C GLY A 94 2.37 -2.73 8.19
N TYR A 95 2.32 -3.63 7.22
CA TYR A 95 2.65 -5.05 7.37
C TYR A 95 4.06 -5.40 6.90
N VAL A 96 4.71 -4.55 6.10
CA VAL A 96 6.05 -4.82 5.56
C VAL A 96 7.04 -5.16 6.66
N GLY A 97 7.09 -4.38 7.75
CA GLY A 97 8.01 -4.60 8.86
C GLY A 97 7.85 -5.98 9.51
N ARG A 98 6.60 -6.43 9.71
CA ARG A 98 6.29 -7.74 10.29
C ARG A 98 6.79 -8.90 9.43
N PHE A 99 6.55 -8.82 8.12
CA PHE A 99 6.94 -9.88 7.19
C PHE A 99 8.43 -9.83 6.85
N ALA A 100 9.00 -8.63 6.75
CA ALA A 100 10.40 -8.42 6.44
C ALA A 100 11.35 -8.97 7.52
N GLN A 101 10.98 -8.90 8.77
CA GLN A 101 11.84 -9.39 9.87
C GLN A 101 11.63 -10.86 10.22
N GLY A 102 10.52 -11.44 9.78
CA GLY A 102 10.20 -12.87 10.01
C GLY A 102 11.02 -13.85 9.17
N GLY A 103 11.88 -13.38 8.26
CA GLY A 103 12.69 -14.23 7.39
C GLY A 103 11.90 -15.01 6.34
N GLY A 104 10.59 -14.74 6.19
CA GLY A 104 9.70 -15.45 5.27
C GLY A 104 9.72 -14.95 3.82
N LEU A 105 10.41 -13.84 3.54
CA LEU A 105 10.49 -13.22 2.21
C LEU A 105 11.89 -13.35 1.60
N GLU A 106 11.95 -13.36 0.27
CA GLU A 106 13.21 -13.29 -0.47
C GLU A 106 13.87 -11.91 -0.30
N ASP A 107 15.20 -11.93 -0.27
CA ASP A 107 16.00 -10.71 -0.31
C ASP A 107 16.18 -10.29 -1.78
N LEU A 108 15.39 -9.34 -2.23
CA LEU A 108 15.41 -8.83 -3.60
C LEU A 108 16.67 -8.02 -3.91
N SER A 109 17.48 -7.65 -2.91
CA SER A 109 18.76 -6.97 -3.12
C SER A 109 19.86 -7.90 -3.66
N ARG A 110 19.69 -9.21 -3.47
CA ARG A 110 20.64 -10.24 -3.91
C ARG A 110 20.36 -10.70 -5.33
N GLU A 111 21.38 -11.30 -5.96
CA GLU A 111 21.17 -12.03 -7.21
C GLU A 111 20.27 -13.27 -6.95
N PRO A 112 19.37 -13.60 -7.86
CA PRO A 112 19.26 -13.08 -9.24
C PRO A 112 18.36 -11.84 -9.36
N TYR A 113 17.82 -11.29 -8.27
CA TYR A 113 16.84 -10.20 -8.31
C TYR A 113 17.48 -8.83 -8.56
N GLY A 114 18.44 -8.44 -7.75
CA GLY A 114 19.26 -7.23 -7.96
C GLY A 114 18.48 -5.91 -7.99
N ILE A 115 17.41 -5.77 -7.17
CA ILE A 115 16.54 -4.57 -7.15
C ILE A 115 17.31 -3.26 -6.90
N GLY A 116 18.48 -3.34 -6.24
CA GLY A 116 19.36 -2.18 -6.01
C GLY A 116 19.74 -1.43 -7.28
N LYS A 117 19.81 -2.11 -8.42
CA LYS A 117 20.07 -1.51 -9.74
C LYS A 117 18.97 -0.53 -10.17
N PHE A 118 17.79 -0.63 -9.56
CA PHE A 118 16.60 0.17 -9.86
C PHE A 118 16.25 1.16 -8.74
N ALA A 119 17.02 1.23 -7.66
CA ALA A 119 16.70 2.05 -6.48
C ALA A 119 16.40 3.51 -6.81
N SER A 120 17.21 4.13 -7.70
CA SER A 120 17.03 5.52 -8.14
C SER A 120 15.81 5.76 -9.04
N ARG A 121 15.10 4.71 -9.47
CA ARG A 121 13.88 4.82 -10.25
C ARG A 121 12.63 4.96 -9.39
N TYR A 122 12.71 4.61 -8.11
CA TYR A 122 11.60 4.71 -7.17
C TYR A 122 11.68 6.01 -6.36
N VAL A 123 10.54 6.43 -5.86
CA VAL A 123 10.47 7.45 -4.81
C VAL A 123 11.30 6.98 -3.62
N PRO A 124 12.27 7.79 -3.12
CA PRO A 124 13.28 7.32 -2.17
C PRO A 124 12.70 6.71 -0.89
N TYR A 125 11.70 7.36 -0.28
CA TYR A 125 11.13 6.86 0.95
C TYR A 125 10.41 5.51 0.75
N ALA A 126 9.75 5.31 -0.40
CA ALA A 126 9.05 4.07 -0.70
C ALA A 126 10.04 2.91 -0.86
N TYR A 127 11.14 3.12 -1.59
CA TYR A 127 12.18 2.11 -1.72
C TYR A 127 12.76 1.71 -0.36
N GLN A 128 13.03 2.68 0.51
CA GLN A 128 13.56 2.43 1.85
C GLN A 128 12.57 1.65 2.73
N GLN A 129 11.28 1.95 2.64
CA GLN A 129 10.23 1.23 3.39
C GLN A 129 10.09 -0.25 3.01
N GLY A 130 10.51 -0.64 1.80
CA GLY A 130 10.59 -2.04 1.38
C GLY A 130 11.76 -2.82 1.98
N SER A 131 12.64 -2.15 2.74
CA SER A 131 13.88 -2.69 3.28
C SER A 131 13.76 -3.01 4.77
N ASN A 132 14.48 -4.03 5.22
CA ASN A 132 14.65 -4.27 6.65
C ASN A 132 15.85 -3.48 7.20
N ARG A 133 16.02 -3.52 8.52
CA ARG A 133 17.11 -2.83 9.22
C ARG A 133 18.51 -3.34 8.90
N ALA A 134 18.64 -4.54 8.35
CA ALA A 134 19.90 -5.09 7.88
C ALA A 134 20.26 -4.65 6.46
N GLY A 135 19.41 -3.83 5.82
CA GLY A 135 19.60 -3.33 4.46
C GLY A 135 19.12 -4.29 3.35
N ALA A 136 18.54 -5.43 3.70
CA ALA A 136 17.91 -6.31 2.72
C ALA A 136 16.60 -5.70 2.23
N VAL A 137 16.38 -5.68 0.92
CA VAL A 137 15.13 -5.22 0.30
C VAL A 137 14.21 -6.42 0.13
N LEU A 138 13.10 -6.45 0.84
CA LEU A 138 12.23 -7.62 0.93
C LEU A 138 10.91 -7.44 0.17
N ALA A 139 10.61 -6.22 -0.26
CA ALA A 139 9.43 -5.91 -1.04
C ALA A 139 9.70 -4.70 -1.96
N ALA A 140 9.21 -4.78 -3.20
CA ALA A 140 9.29 -3.72 -4.19
C ALA A 140 8.05 -2.82 -4.09
N PRO A 141 8.18 -1.47 -3.98
CA PRO A 141 7.03 -0.59 -3.92
C PRO A 141 6.32 -0.52 -5.28
N THR A 142 5.00 -0.61 -5.28
CA THR A 142 4.18 -0.43 -6.49
C THR A 142 3.41 0.88 -6.49
N ASP A 143 2.73 1.18 -5.40
CA ASP A 143 2.05 2.46 -5.20
C ASP A 143 2.37 3.03 -3.82
N ILE A 144 2.16 4.33 -3.68
CA ILE A 144 2.40 5.08 -2.46
C ILE A 144 1.17 5.90 -2.08
N GLY A 145 1.08 6.30 -0.82
CA GLY A 145 0.01 7.14 -0.30
C GLY A 145 0.51 8.49 0.19
N PRO A 146 0.79 9.48 -0.69
CA PRO A 146 1.01 10.83 -0.22
C PRO A 146 -0.18 11.33 0.59
N GLY A 147 0.07 11.75 1.84
CA GLY A 147 -0.95 12.24 2.73
C GLY A 147 -1.60 13.52 2.22
N THR A 148 -2.92 13.60 2.31
CA THR A 148 -3.72 14.74 1.85
C THR A 148 -4.92 14.97 2.75
N LEU A 149 -5.41 16.19 2.78
CA LEU A 149 -6.67 16.56 3.38
C LEU A 149 -7.73 16.69 2.28
N LEU A 150 -8.70 15.79 2.27
CA LEU A 150 -9.88 15.88 1.43
C LEU A 150 -10.99 16.61 2.21
N TYR A 151 -11.66 17.59 1.56
CA TYR A 151 -12.70 18.38 2.23
C TYR A 151 -13.86 18.73 1.30
N ARG A 152 -15.05 18.94 1.87
CA ARG A 152 -16.30 19.32 1.20
C ARG A 152 -16.43 20.82 1.11
N THR A 153 -16.34 21.37 -0.11
CA THR A 153 -16.45 22.83 -0.35
C THR A 153 -17.82 23.39 0.00
N ASP A 154 -18.89 22.65 -0.26
CA ASP A 154 -20.25 23.08 0.05
C ASP A 154 -20.51 23.18 1.56
N ILE A 155 -19.88 22.33 2.35
CA ILE A 155 -19.95 22.38 3.82
C ILE A 155 -19.12 23.55 4.35
N LEU A 156 -17.88 23.71 3.87
CA LEU A 156 -17.00 24.80 4.26
C LEU A 156 -17.64 26.16 3.92
N ALA A 157 -18.20 26.31 2.72
CA ALA A 157 -18.85 27.53 2.28
C ALA A 157 -20.03 27.92 3.20
N ARG A 158 -20.88 26.97 3.58
CA ARG A 158 -21.98 27.22 4.55
C ARG A 158 -21.50 27.60 5.93
N ALA A 159 -20.31 27.08 6.30
CA ALA A 159 -19.71 27.41 7.61
C ALA A 159 -18.87 28.71 7.60
N GLY A 160 -18.66 29.33 6.43
CA GLY A 160 -17.77 30.48 6.29
C GLY A 160 -16.30 30.12 6.58
N VAL A 161 -15.88 28.89 6.32
CA VAL A 161 -14.51 28.41 6.53
C VAL A 161 -13.78 28.36 5.20
N THR A 162 -12.58 28.90 5.15
CA THR A 162 -11.70 28.85 3.98
C THR A 162 -10.71 27.68 4.05
N GLU A 163 -10.17 27.28 2.91
CA GLU A 163 -9.08 26.29 2.86
C GLU A 163 -7.86 26.75 3.66
N THR A 164 -7.52 28.06 3.56
CA THR A 164 -6.40 28.66 4.31
C THR A 164 -6.58 28.53 5.82
N GLU A 165 -7.78 28.79 6.34
CA GLU A 165 -8.09 28.59 7.76
C GLU A 165 -8.00 27.10 8.13
N LEU A 166 -8.53 26.23 7.27
CA LEU A 166 -8.55 24.79 7.51
C LEU A 166 -7.14 24.18 7.58
N THR A 167 -6.17 24.73 6.85
CA THR A 167 -4.83 24.17 6.70
C THR A 167 -3.72 24.94 7.42
N ALA A 168 -4.02 26.13 8.01
CA ALA A 168 -3.02 26.99 8.62
C ALA A 168 -2.23 26.31 9.76
N SER A 169 -2.92 25.60 10.64
CA SER A 169 -2.32 24.80 11.71
C SER A 169 -3.25 23.67 12.14
N TRP A 170 -2.77 22.72 12.93
CA TRP A 170 -3.60 21.67 13.52
C TRP A 170 -4.68 22.24 14.46
N GLU A 171 -4.35 23.28 15.20
CA GLU A 171 -5.28 23.99 16.07
C GLU A 171 -6.35 24.76 15.25
N SER A 172 -5.93 25.39 14.13
CA SER A 172 -6.85 26.04 13.21
C SER A 172 -7.80 25.05 12.52
N TYR A 173 -7.31 23.86 12.22
CA TYR A 173 -8.13 22.76 11.70
C TYR A 173 -9.24 22.38 12.70
N VAL A 174 -8.92 22.20 13.97
CA VAL A 174 -9.90 21.91 15.03
C VAL A 174 -10.87 23.08 15.21
N ALA A 175 -10.36 24.33 15.23
CA ALA A 175 -11.19 25.52 15.32
C ALA A 175 -12.18 25.65 14.15
N SER A 176 -11.72 25.34 12.93
CA SER A 176 -12.58 25.24 11.74
C SER A 176 -13.69 24.20 11.93
N GLY A 177 -13.37 23.09 12.56
CA GLY A 177 -14.35 22.04 12.90
C GLY A 177 -15.46 22.55 13.82
N ILE A 178 -15.13 23.40 14.80
CA ILE A 178 -16.12 24.03 15.70
C ILE A 178 -17.07 24.91 14.89
N LYS A 179 -16.54 25.74 13.98
CA LYS A 179 -17.36 26.57 13.08
C LYS A 179 -18.27 25.71 12.18
N ILE A 180 -17.72 24.68 11.58
CA ILE A 180 -18.45 23.75 10.73
C ILE A 180 -19.60 23.11 11.50
N LYS A 181 -19.31 22.56 12.68
CA LYS A 181 -20.31 21.91 13.52
C LYS A 181 -21.44 22.84 13.93
N ALA A 182 -21.11 24.05 14.36
CA ALA A 182 -22.09 25.06 14.79
C ALA A 182 -23.00 25.52 13.64
N SER A 183 -22.44 25.74 12.44
CA SER A 183 -23.18 26.34 11.31
C SER A 183 -23.93 25.29 10.48
N THR A 184 -23.47 24.06 10.39
CA THR A 184 -23.99 23.06 9.44
C THR A 184 -24.49 21.79 10.10
N GLY A 185 -24.14 21.53 11.36
CA GLY A 185 -24.37 20.27 12.04
C GLY A 185 -23.43 19.13 11.59
N ALA A 186 -22.66 19.31 10.50
CA ALA A 186 -21.71 18.29 10.03
C ALA A 186 -20.57 18.08 11.03
N TYR A 187 -20.01 16.88 11.03
CA TYR A 187 -18.81 16.56 11.78
C TYR A 187 -17.56 16.92 10.96
N LEU A 188 -16.51 17.35 11.65
CA LEU A 188 -15.24 17.63 11.00
C LEU A 188 -14.66 16.36 10.36
N MET A 189 -14.73 15.22 11.07
CA MET A 189 -14.18 13.92 10.64
C MET A 189 -15.02 12.74 11.13
N ALA A 190 -14.69 11.56 10.64
CA ALA A 190 -15.39 10.32 11.01
C ALA A 190 -15.08 9.90 12.46
N HIS A 191 -13.82 9.87 12.85
CA HIS A 191 -13.40 9.47 14.18
C HIS A 191 -12.17 10.25 14.64
N ALA A 192 -12.10 10.55 15.94
CA ALA A 192 -10.96 11.26 16.52
C ALA A 192 -9.61 10.53 16.39
N ARG A 193 -9.61 9.21 16.08
CA ARG A 193 -8.40 8.48 15.74
C ARG A 193 -7.78 8.96 14.42
N ASP A 194 -8.59 9.47 13.47
CA ASP A 194 -8.10 9.86 12.15
C ASP A 194 -7.06 11.00 12.25
N ILE A 195 -7.32 11.99 13.13
CA ILE A 195 -6.34 13.08 13.34
C ILE A 195 -5.07 12.55 14.04
N LYS A 196 -5.20 11.64 15.00
CA LYS A 196 -4.04 11.00 15.65
C LYS A 196 -3.22 10.24 14.61
N ASP A 197 -3.86 9.43 13.76
CA ASP A 197 -3.18 8.59 12.78
C ASP A 197 -2.37 9.39 11.77
N ILE A 198 -2.87 10.52 11.32
CA ILE A 198 -2.12 11.36 10.38
C ILE A 198 -1.07 12.22 11.13
N ALA A 199 -1.39 12.76 12.30
CA ALA A 199 -0.48 13.60 13.05
C ALA A 199 0.79 12.88 13.51
N ILE A 200 0.69 11.61 13.93
CA ILE A 200 1.89 10.82 14.29
C ILE A 200 2.79 10.49 13.10
N ARG A 201 2.31 10.66 11.87
CA ARG A 201 3.08 10.45 10.63
C ARG A 201 3.76 11.72 10.15
N THR A 202 3.45 12.87 10.74
CA THR A 202 4.10 14.14 10.44
C THR A 202 5.31 14.36 11.36
N GLY A 203 6.30 15.15 10.89
CA GLY A 203 7.46 15.54 11.70
C GLY A 203 8.40 14.41 12.09
N ILE A 204 8.32 13.25 11.42
CA ILE A 204 9.24 12.12 11.63
C ILE A 204 10.64 12.53 11.17
N GLN A 205 11.64 12.30 12.03
CA GLN A 205 13.02 12.62 11.71
C GLN A 205 13.72 11.48 10.95
N PRO A 206 14.73 11.77 10.13
CA PRO A 206 15.52 10.73 9.48
C PRO A 206 16.06 9.71 10.48
N GLY A 207 15.81 8.43 10.21
CA GLY A 207 16.21 7.33 11.09
C GLY A 207 15.24 6.99 12.22
N GLU A 208 14.10 7.68 12.30
CA GLU A 208 12.98 7.26 13.14
C GLU A 208 12.04 6.34 12.36
N GLY A 209 11.42 5.41 13.07
CA GLY A 209 10.22 4.74 12.64
C GLY A 209 8.95 5.41 13.16
N LEU A 210 7.80 4.83 12.88
CA LEU A 210 6.55 5.37 13.36
C LEU A 210 6.44 5.24 14.90
N TYR A 211 6.75 4.06 15.42
CA TYR A 211 6.65 3.72 16.85
C TYR A 211 8.00 3.38 17.50
N PHE A 212 9.00 3.03 16.71
CA PHE A 212 10.31 2.58 17.16
C PHE A 212 11.41 3.22 16.32
N ASP A 213 12.54 3.54 16.94
CA ASP A 213 13.73 3.95 16.19
C ASP A 213 14.57 2.76 15.68
N LYS A 214 15.68 3.04 15.02
CA LYS A 214 16.61 2.03 14.48
C LYS A 214 17.15 1.08 15.55
N GLN A 215 17.25 1.51 16.80
CA GLN A 215 17.72 0.73 17.93
C GLN A 215 16.60 -0.02 18.64
N SER A 216 15.38 -0.05 18.10
CA SER A 216 14.17 -0.60 18.71
C SER A 216 13.74 0.10 20.01
N ARG A 217 14.18 1.35 20.23
CA ARG A 217 13.68 2.17 21.33
C ARG A 217 12.26 2.64 20.97
N VAL A 218 11.36 2.57 21.92
CA VAL A 218 9.96 2.97 21.76
C VAL A 218 9.86 4.49 21.76
N LEU A 219 9.14 5.05 20.78
CA LEU A 219 9.00 6.50 20.55
C LEU A 219 7.64 7.06 20.96
N VAL A 220 6.75 6.25 21.54
CA VAL A 220 5.35 6.64 21.77
C VAL A 220 5.15 7.65 22.91
N ASN A 221 6.11 7.78 23.83
CA ASN A 221 6.09 8.81 24.87
C ASN A 221 6.92 10.04 24.44
N SER A 222 6.57 10.63 23.31
CA SER A 222 7.26 11.77 22.71
C SER A 222 6.32 12.96 22.48
N PRO A 223 6.83 14.18 22.23
CA PRO A 223 6.01 15.34 21.90
C PRO A 223 5.05 15.12 20.71
N ARG A 224 5.49 14.33 19.71
CA ARG A 224 4.69 13.98 18.53
C ARG A 224 3.42 13.20 18.91
N PHE A 225 3.54 12.19 19.76
CA PHE A 225 2.39 11.43 20.25
C PHE A 225 1.54 12.21 21.23
N LEU A 226 2.17 12.99 22.13
CA LEU A 226 1.45 13.87 23.06
C LEU A 226 0.53 14.82 22.30
N ARG A 227 1.07 15.54 21.29
CA ARG A 227 0.29 16.45 20.44
C ARG A 227 -0.85 15.73 19.71
N ALA A 228 -0.58 14.56 19.13
CA ALA A 228 -1.59 13.79 18.41
C ALA A 228 -2.76 13.36 19.32
N PHE A 229 -2.48 12.95 20.56
CA PHE A 229 -3.50 12.60 21.55
C PHE A 229 -4.28 13.85 22.02
N GLU A 230 -3.62 14.98 22.20
CA GLU A 230 -4.27 16.25 22.56
C GLU A 230 -5.23 16.72 21.46
N LEU A 231 -4.82 16.67 20.20
CA LEU A 231 -5.67 16.99 19.05
C LEU A 231 -6.90 16.05 18.99
N ALA A 232 -6.69 14.76 19.12
CA ALA A 232 -7.79 13.79 19.15
C ALA A 232 -8.76 14.03 20.31
N ARG A 233 -8.23 14.36 21.49
CA ARG A 233 -9.05 14.74 22.67
C ARG A 233 -9.86 16.01 22.41
N GLN A 234 -9.26 17.05 21.83
CA GLN A 234 -9.96 18.29 21.47
C GLN A 234 -11.09 18.03 20.47
N VAL A 235 -10.85 17.22 19.45
CA VAL A 235 -11.88 16.78 18.49
C VAL A 235 -13.05 16.12 19.22
N ARG A 236 -12.79 15.17 20.13
CA ARG A 236 -13.82 14.44 20.88
C ARG A 236 -14.57 15.36 21.86
N GLN A 237 -13.87 16.20 22.61
CA GLN A 237 -14.46 17.11 23.60
C GLN A 237 -15.38 18.14 22.95
N ASN A 238 -15.04 18.63 21.75
CA ASN A 238 -15.85 19.55 20.98
C ASN A 238 -16.91 18.84 20.11
N ARG A 239 -17.06 17.50 20.21
CA ARG A 239 -18.03 16.69 19.45
C ARG A 239 -17.87 16.86 17.94
N LEU A 240 -16.63 16.94 17.45
CA LEU A 240 -16.31 17.16 16.05
C LEU A 240 -16.17 15.84 15.25
N ASP A 241 -16.11 14.70 15.92
CA ASP A 241 -16.12 13.39 15.28
C ASP A 241 -17.49 12.72 15.35
N ALA A 242 -17.83 11.99 14.30
CA ALA A 242 -19.08 11.23 14.21
C ALA A 242 -19.03 9.92 15.02
N LYS A 243 -17.86 9.54 15.54
CA LYS A 243 -17.57 8.24 16.20
C LYS A 243 -17.84 7.03 15.28
N VAL A 244 -17.59 7.21 13.99
CA VAL A 244 -17.82 6.20 12.95
C VAL A 244 -16.48 5.61 12.55
N SER A 245 -16.41 4.28 12.48
CA SER A 245 -15.22 3.56 12.05
C SER A 245 -15.01 3.68 10.55
N PRO A 246 -13.76 3.88 10.08
CA PRO A 246 -13.44 3.80 8.64
C PRO A 246 -13.92 2.48 8.02
N TRP A 247 -14.33 2.53 6.76
CA TRP A 247 -14.81 1.39 5.97
C TRP A 247 -16.16 0.80 6.40
N SER A 248 -16.84 1.38 7.38
CA SER A 248 -18.22 1.00 7.71
C SER A 248 -19.23 1.60 6.72
N THR A 249 -20.45 1.07 6.75
CA THR A 249 -21.56 1.63 5.98
C THR A 249 -21.85 3.07 6.38
N GLU A 250 -21.82 3.36 7.69
CA GLU A 250 -22.04 4.70 8.26
C GLU A 250 -20.99 5.70 7.79
N TRP A 251 -19.73 5.29 7.66
CA TRP A 251 -18.66 6.11 7.13
C TRP A 251 -18.93 6.48 5.65
N THR A 252 -19.30 5.50 4.84
CA THR A 252 -19.65 5.70 3.44
C THR A 252 -20.86 6.64 3.29
N GLU A 253 -21.91 6.41 4.08
CA GLU A 253 -23.10 7.26 4.09
C GLU A 253 -22.79 8.68 4.58
N GLY A 254 -21.84 8.83 5.49
CA GLY A 254 -21.35 10.13 5.96
C GLY A 254 -20.83 11.02 4.84
N PHE A 255 -20.07 10.45 3.91
CA PHE A 255 -19.59 11.17 2.72
C PHE A 255 -20.72 11.49 1.74
N LYS A 256 -21.60 10.51 1.46
CA LYS A 256 -22.72 10.70 0.53
C LYS A 256 -23.66 11.79 0.98
N ARG A 257 -24.02 11.81 2.26
CA ARG A 257 -24.98 12.77 2.86
C ARG A 257 -24.35 14.10 3.27
N GLY A 258 -23.02 14.22 3.25
CA GLY A 258 -22.33 15.43 3.71
C GLY A 258 -22.43 15.64 5.21
N THR A 259 -22.51 14.57 5.99
CA THR A 259 -22.42 14.66 7.47
C THR A 259 -20.98 14.63 7.94
N LEU A 260 -20.02 14.26 7.06
CA LEU A 260 -18.58 14.33 7.26
C LEU A 260 -18.01 15.42 6.34
N ALA A 261 -17.34 16.42 6.93
CA ALA A 261 -16.83 17.57 6.21
C ALA A 261 -15.45 17.32 5.59
N THR A 262 -14.62 16.51 6.25
CA THR A 262 -13.24 16.26 5.83
C THR A 262 -12.84 14.81 6.05
N GLN A 263 -11.77 14.39 5.35
CA GLN A 263 -11.05 13.16 5.64
C GLN A 263 -9.57 13.35 5.33
N MET A 264 -8.70 13.07 6.28
CA MET A 264 -7.27 12.97 6.07
C MET A 264 -6.92 11.51 5.73
N SER A 265 -6.18 11.32 4.64
CA SER A 265 -5.82 9.99 4.15
C SER A 265 -4.67 10.08 3.15
N GLY A 266 -4.28 8.95 2.56
CA GLY A 266 -3.47 8.95 1.34
C GLY A 266 -4.30 9.41 0.13
N SER A 267 -3.61 9.91 -0.89
CA SER A 267 -4.22 10.40 -2.15
C SER A 267 -5.16 9.39 -2.82
N TRP A 268 -4.93 8.10 -2.63
CA TRP A 268 -5.73 6.99 -3.16
C TRP A 268 -7.22 7.06 -2.75
N LEU A 269 -7.55 7.72 -1.63
CA LEU A 269 -8.94 7.84 -1.19
C LEU A 269 -9.79 8.67 -2.16
N ALA A 270 -9.19 9.61 -2.90
CA ALA A 270 -9.92 10.39 -3.91
C ALA A 270 -10.53 9.49 -4.98
N GLY A 271 -9.78 8.48 -5.44
CA GLY A 271 -10.28 7.47 -6.37
C GLY A 271 -11.38 6.60 -5.78
N HIS A 272 -11.24 6.18 -4.54
CA HIS A 272 -12.28 5.42 -3.86
C HIS A 272 -13.57 6.22 -3.72
N LEU A 273 -13.49 7.50 -3.35
CA LEU A 273 -14.65 8.39 -3.29
C LEU A 273 -15.32 8.55 -4.65
N ASN A 274 -14.54 8.75 -5.71
CA ASN A 274 -15.06 8.90 -7.06
C ASN A 274 -15.66 7.62 -7.63
N ASN A 275 -15.00 6.47 -7.43
CA ASN A 275 -15.34 5.25 -8.15
C ASN A 275 -16.50 4.46 -7.49
N TRP A 276 -16.61 4.47 -6.15
CA TRP A 276 -17.59 3.62 -5.48
C TRP A 276 -18.08 4.12 -4.12
N LEU A 277 -17.30 4.86 -3.32
CA LEU A 277 -17.76 5.30 -2.00
C LEU A 277 -18.84 6.37 -2.09
N ALA A 278 -18.61 7.45 -2.86
CA ALA A 278 -19.52 8.58 -2.93
C ALA A 278 -19.51 9.27 -4.31
N PRO A 279 -19.68 8.54 -5.44
CA PRO A 279 -19.58 9.10 -6.79
C PRO A 279 -20.56 10.25 -7.05
N ALA A 280 -21.73 10.23 -6.42
CA ALA A 280 -22.75 11.30 -6.53
C ALA A 280 -22.30 12.66 -5.95
N THR A 281 -21.17 12.70 -5.20
CA THR A 281 -20.61 13.92 -4.64
C THR A 281 -19.52 14.56 -5.52
N LYS A 282 -19.44 14.15 -6.78
CA LYS A 282 -18.51 14.70 -7.78
C LYS A 282 -18.57 16.23 -7.81
N GLY A 283 -17.42 16.86 -7.81
CA GLY A 283 -17.27 18.32 -7.84
C GLY A 283 -17.38 19.01 -6.48
N LEU A 284 -17.87 18.33 -5.44
CA LEU A 284 -18.03 18.89 -4.10
C LEU A 284 -16.75 18.77 -3.24
N TRP A 285 -15.77 17.98 -3.65
CA TRP A 285 -14.54 17.75 -2.92
C TRP A 285 -13.38 18.58 -3.44
N ARG A 286 -12.42 18.85 -2.56
CA ARG A 286 -11.09 19.37 -2.90
C ARG A 286 -10.03 18.60 -2.12
N ALA A 287 -8.81 18.62 -2.65
CA ALA A 287 -7.63 18.14 -1.94
C ALA A 287 -6.77 19.33 -1.55
N ALA A 288 -6.27 19.31 -0.33
CA ALA A 288 -5.33 20.29 0.19
C ALA A 288 -4.13 19.57 0.85
N GLN A 289 -3.08 20.34 1.11
CA GLN A 289 -1.98 19.91 1.94
C GLN A 289 -2.47 19.69 3.38
N LEU A 290 -1.79 18.81 4.11
CA LEU A 290 -2.06 18.64 5.54
C LEU A 290 -1.78 19.94 6.32
N PRO A 291 -2.44 20.14 7.47
CA PRO A 291 -2.24 21.34 8.29
C PRO A 291 -0.76 21.59 8.60
N GLU A 292 -0.39 22.85 8.78
CA GLU A 292 0.98 23.35 9.02
C GLU A 292 1.96 23.07 7.88
N GLY A 293 1.50 22.87 6.66
CA GLY A 293 2.38 22.46 5.58
C GLY A 293 3.05 21.09 5.81
N SER A 294 2.42 20.24 6.62
CA SER A 294 2.95 18.94 7.00
C SER A 294 2.93 17.93 5.84
N TRP A 295 3.85 16.98 5.87
CA TRP A 295 3.93 15.87 4.94
C TRP A 295 3.83 14.54 5.69
N ALA A 296 3.12 13.58 5.13
CA ALA A 296 2.97 12.25 5.71
C ALA A 296 2.79 11.19 4.63
N ALA A 297 3.28 9.97 4.87
CA ALA A 297 2.88 8.79 4.10
C ALA A 297 1.68 8.12 4.78
N TYR A 298 0.64 7.79 4.01
CA TYR A 298 -0.53 7.08 4.50
C TYR A 298 -0.96 5.99 3.53
N GLY A 299 -0.55 4.75 3.81
CA GLY A 299 -0.73 3.61 2.93
C GLY A 299 0.36 3.50 1.87
N GLY A 300 0.18 2.54 0.99
CA GLY A 300 1.07 2.15 -0.09
C GLY A 300 1.23 0.65 -0.14
N THR A 301 1.45 0.12 -1.33
CA THR A 301 1.51 -1.31 -1.60
C THR A 301 2.89 -1.73 -2.05
N PHE A 302 3.31 -2.89 -1.58
CA PHE A 302 4.57 -3.53 -1.91
C PHE A 302 4.32 -4.94 -2.43
N LEU A 303 5.17 -5.39 -3.35
CA LEU A 303 5.14 -6.75 -3.88
C LEU A 303 6.39 -7.51 -3.42
N SER A 304 6.19 -8.72 -2.92
CA SER A 304 7.24 -9.57 -2.35
C SER A 304 7.13 -11.01 -2.85
N ILE A 305 8.21 -11.76 -2.71
CA ILE A 305 8.29 -13.19 -3.05
C ILE A 305 8.48 -13.97 -1.73
N PRO A 306 7.56 -14.86 -1.36
CA PRO A 306 7.77 -15.75 -0.22
C PRO A 306 8.98 -16.66 -0.44
N ARG A 307 9.86 -16.76 0.57
CA ARG A 307 11.11 -17.55 0.47
C ARG A 307 10.85 -19.03 0.20
N ASN A 308 9.81 -19.60 0.76
CA ASN A 308 9.47 -21.01 0.61
C ASN A 308 8.48 -21.27 -0.54
N SER A 309 8.23 -20.29 -1.43
CA SER A 309 7.49 -20.53 -2.68
C SER A 309 8.32 -21.41 -3.63
N ALA A 310 7.67 -21.95 -4.66
CA ALA A 310 8.30 -22.89 -5.58
C ALA A 310 9.53 -22.28 -6.29
N PRO A 311 10.73 -22.86 -6.14
CA PRO A 311 11.97 -22.26 -6.66
C PRO A 311 11.94 -21.99 -8.16
N GLY A 312 11.35 -22.89 -8.96
CA GLY A 312 11.27 -22.75 -10.42
C GLY A 312 10.38 -21.61 -10.92
N ARG A 313 9.61 -20.97 -10.04
CA ARG A 313 8.74 -19.84 -10.38
C ARG A 313 9.23 -18.49 -9.86
N LYS A 314 10.25 -18.44 -9.01
CA LYS A 314 10.72 -17.20 -8.38
C LYS A 314 11.24 -16.16 -9.37
N LEU A 315 11.92 -16.58 -10.43
CA LEU A 315 12.38 -15.66 -11.47
C LEU A 315 11.20 -15.06 -12.25
N LEU A 316 10.22 -15.88 -12.62
CA LEU A 316 8.99 -15.38 -13.26
C LEU A 316 8.20 -14.46 -12.33
N ALA A 317 8.16 -14.76 -11.03
CA ALA A 317 7.55 -13.86 -10.02
C ALA A 317 8.30 -12.53 -9.97
N TRP A 318 9.62 -12.53 -10.04
CA TRP A 318 10.42 -11.31 -10.09
C TRP A 318 10.18 -10.51 -11.38
N GLU A 319 10.13 -11.15 -12.54
CA GLU A 319 9.81 -10.49 -13.80
C GLU A 319 8.41 -9.84 -13.76
N LEU A 320 7.44 -10.52 -13.14
CA LEU A 320 6.11 -9.94 -12.93
C LEU A 320 6.17 -8.72 -11.98
N ILE A 321 6.92 -8.79 -10.89
CA ILE A 321 7.13 -7.66 -9.98
C ILE A 321 7.79 -6.49 -10.73
N GLN A 322 8.83 -6.74 -11.52
CA GLN A 322 9.47 -5.70 -12.33
C GLN A 322 8.47 -5.05 -13.31
N MET A 323 7.65 -5.84 -13.99
CA MET A 323 6.62 -5.30 -14.87
C MET A 323 5.62 -4.42 -14.12
N LEU A 324 5.14 -4.86 -12.96
CA LEU A 324 4.14 -4.13 -12.17
C LEU A 324 4.71 -2.85 -11.52
N THR A 325 6.00 -2.82 -11.20
CA THR A 325 6.61 -1.72 -10.44
C THR A 325 7.53 -0.81 -11.24
N LEU A 326 8.06 -1.26 -12.38
CA LEU A 326 9.07 -0.55 -13.16
C LEU A 326 8.63 -0.23 -14.60
N ASP A 327 7.50 -0.77 -15.08
CA ASP A 327 6.94 -0.39 -16.36
C ASP A 327 6.07 0.86 -16.21
N ARG A 328 6.50 1.96 -16.88
CA ARG A 328 5.81 3.26 -16.83
C ARG A 328 4.34 3.16 -17.28
N LYS A 329 4.05 2.36 -18.32
CA LYS A 329 2.69 2.22 -18.85
C LYS A 329 1.78 1.48 -17.87
N VAL A 330 2.30 0.43 -17.21
CA VAL A 330 1.56 -0.34 -16.20
C VAL A 330 1.28 0.54 -14.98
N GLN A 331 2.28 1.28 -14.49
CA GLN A 331 2.13 2.18 -13.36
C GLN A 331 1.12 3.32 -13.65
N LEU A 332 1.16 3.90 -14.85
CA LEU A 332 0.19 4.92 -15.27
C LEU A 332 -1.22 4.34 -15.45
N ALA A 333 -1.36 3.14 -15.99
CA ALA A 333 -2.65 2.48 -16.11
C ALA A 333 -3.28 2.21 -14.73
N ALA A 334 -2.48 1.76 -13.76
CA ALA A 334 -2.89 1.58 -12.37
C ALA A 334 -3.35 2.91 -11.75
N PHE A 335 -2.59 3.98 -11.96
CA PHE A 335 -2.95 5.30 -11.45
C PHE A 335 -4.23 5.83 -12.08
N LYS A 336 -4.38 5.72 -13.41
CA LYS A 336 -5.56 6.19 -14.14
C LYS A 336 -6.84 5.44 -13.77
N SER A 337 -6.74 4.15 -13.42
CA SER A 337 -7.90 3.30 -13.14
C SER A 337 -8.26 3.21 -11.65
N GLN A 338 -7.28 3.22 -10.75
CA GLN A 338 -7.46 2.93 -9.33
C GLN A 338 -6.92 4.05 -8.42
N ASP A 339 -6.44 5.18 -8.98
CA ASP A 339 -5.71 6.23 -8.25
C ASP A 339 -4.54 5.70 -7.39
N ALA A 340 -3.96 4.57 -7.80
CA ALA A 340 -2.75 4.00 -7.22
C ALA A 340 -1.56 4.89 -7.56
N PHE A 341 -1.20 5.81 -6.67
CA PHE A 341 -0.16 6.81 -6.93
C PHE A 341 1.19 6.14 -7.16
N PRO A 342 1.84 6.33 -8.33
CA PRO A 342 2.99 5.52 -8.72
C PRO A 342 4.20 5.72 -7.81
N ALA A 343 4.79 4.62 -7.35
CA ALA A 343 6.11 4.64 -6.71
C ALA A 343 7.25 4.87 -7.71
N LEU A 344 7.01 4.66 -9.00
CA LEU A 344 7.97 4.85 -10.08
C LEU A 344 8.07 6.33 -10.47
N LEU A 345 9.22 6.97 -10.30
CA LEU A 345 9.45 8.39 -10.62
C LEU A 345 9.11 8.72 -12.08
N ALA A 346 9.55 7.89 -13.04
CA ALA A 346 9.28 8.13 -14.47
C ALA A 346 7.78 8.13 -14.83
N ALA A 347 6.91 7.56 -14.00
CA ALA A 347 5.47 7.64 -14.17
C ALA A 347 4.89 8.96 -13.67
N GLN A 348 5.58 9.63 -12.73
CA GLN A 348 5.14 10.91 -12.17
C GLN A 348 5.43 12.11 -13.08
N ASP A 349 6.24 11.91 -14.14
CA ASP A 349 6.55 12.93 -15.16
C ASP A 349 5.55 12.93 -16.33
N ASP A 350 4.44 12.19 -16.22
CA ASP A 350 3.41 12.14 -17.26
C ASP A 350 2.48 13.35 -17.19
N GLU A 351 2.07 13.85 -18.36
CA GLU A 351 1.11 14.97 -18.48
C GLU A 351 -0.23 14.72 -17.75
N PHE A 352 -0.54 13.46 -17.46
CA PHE A 352 -1.70 13.09 -16.66
C PHE A 352 -1.70 13.73 -15.28
N PHE A 353 -0.52 14.06 -14.73
CA PHE A 353 -0.41 14.71 -13.44
C PHE A 353 -0.92 16.15 -13.45
N GLU A 354 -0.86 16.82 -14.59
CA GLU A 354 -1.33 18.18 -14.78
C GLU A 354 -2.84 18.26 -15.09
N GLN A 355 -3.44 17.13 -15.45
CA GLN A 355 -4.85 17.08 -15.80
C GLN A 355 -5.75 17.35 -14.59
N PRO A 356 -6.81 18.15 -14.76
CA PRO A 356 -7.79 18.39 -13.71
C PRO A 356 -8.50 17.10 -13.29
N ILE A 357 -8.89 17.02 -12.03
CA ILE A 357 -9.68 15.92 -11.50
C ILE A 357 -11.11 16.41 -11.29
N ALA A 358 -12.01 15.99 -12.18
CA ALA A 358 -13.40 16.44 -12.16
C ALA A 358 -14.12 16.14 -10.82
N PHE A 359 -13.78 15.03 -10.16
CA PHE A 359 -14.32 14.72 -8.82
C PHE A 359 -13.88 15.75 -7.78
N LEU A 360 -12.69 16.33 -7.93
CA LEU A 360 -12.12 17.34 -7.04
C LEU A 360 -12.34 18.78 -7.57
N GLY A 361 -13.42 19.00 -8.36
CA GLY A 361 -13.79 20.32 -8.88
C GLY A 361 -12.76 20.90 -9.83
N ASP A 362 -12.26 20.07 -10.72
CA ASP A 362 -11.33 20.42 -11.79
C ASP A 362 -10.01 21.06 -11.33
N LYS A 363 -9.51 20.63 -10.16
CA LYS A 363 -8.19 21.02 -9.66
C LYS A 363 -7.14 19.93 -9.96
N PRO A 364 -5.88 20.30 -10.27
CA PRO A 364 -4.81 19.35 -10.57
C PRO A 364 -4.17 18.82 -9.28
N ALA A 365 -4.96 18.15 -8.42
CA ALA A 365 -4.51 17.66 -7.11
C ALA A 365 -3.34 16.66 -7.19
N ARG A 366 -3.11 16.04 -8.36
CA ARG A 366 -1.97 15.13 -8.57
C ARG A 366 -0.62 15.83 -8.43
N LEU A 367 -0.55 17.14 -8.77
CA LEU A 367 0.66 17.95 -8.57
C LEU A 367 0.97 18.13 -7.08
N LEU A 368 -0.05 18.40 -6.26
CA LEU A 368 0.07 18.47 -4.80
C LEU A 368 0.61 17.15 -4.24
N TRP A 369 0.09 16.02 -4.69
CA TRP A 369 0.51 14.71 -4.22
C TRP A 369 1.92 14.33 -4.70
N ARG A 370 2.30 14.77 -5.92
CA ARG A 370 3.68 14.62 -6.41
C ARG A 370 4.66 15.39 -5.53
N GLU A 371 4.35 16.64 -5.23
CA GLU A 371 5.13 17.44 -4.29
C GLU A 371 5.23 16.76 -2.92
N ALA A 372 4.10 16.33 -2.34
CA ALA A 372 4.09 15.61 -1.08
C ALA A 372 5.02 14.39 -1.09
N SER A 373 4.99 13.61 -2.18
CA SER A 373 5.83 12.41 -2.29
C SER A 373 7.34 12.67 -2.25
N GLN A 374 7.77 13.89 -2.59
CA GLN A 374 9.19 14.30 -2.56
C GLN A 374 9.65 14.76 -1.16
N HIS A 375 8.71 15.18 -0.31
CA HIS A 375 8.99 15.70 1.03
C HIS A 375 8.76 14.69 2.17
N ILE A 376 8.19 13.53 1.87
CA ILE A 376 7.96 12.50 2.87
C ILE A 376 9.29 11.89 3.32
N THR A 377 9.52 11.89 4.64
CA THR A 377 10.65 11.19 5.24
C THR A 377 10.42 9.70 5.24
N ALA A 378 11.43 8.93 4.85
CA ALA A 378 11.39 7.48 4.94
C ALA A 378 11.30 7.03 6.41
N VAL A 379 10.42 6.08 6.67
CA VAL A 379 10.14 5.54 8.00
C VAL A 379 10.78 4.15 8.12
N ASP A 380 11.57 3.95 9.18
CA ASP A 380 12.10 2.62 9.47
C ASP A 380 10.97 1.70 9.97
N VAL A 381 10.70 0.64 9.22
CA VAL A 381 9.67 -0.34 9.59
C VAL A 381 10.16 -1.28 10.71
N HIS A 382 9.28 -1.59 11.63
CA HIS A 382 9.54 -2.50 12.75
C HIS A 382 8.55 -3.67 12.80
N LYS A 383 9.02 -4.85 13.20
CA LYS A 383 8.17 -6.07 13.29
C LYS A 383 6.96 -5.92 14.22
N GLN A 384 7.01 -4.99 15.16
CA GLN A 384 5.97 -4.75 16.14
C GLN A 384 5.09 -3.53 15.80
N ASP A 385 5.23 -2.90 14.62
CA ASP A 385 4.48 -1.68 14.28
C ASP A 385 2.96 -1.92 14.33
N SER A 386 2.48 -3.05 13.79
CA SER A 386 1.04 -3.39 13.86
C SER A 386 0.55 -3.54 15.30
N PHE A 387 1.33 -4.19 16.16
CA PHE A 387 0.99 -4.31 17.57
C PHE A 387 1.06 -2.96 18.30
N ALA A 388 2.03 -2.12 17.96
CA ALA A 388 2.13 -0.79 18.53
C ALA A 388 0.94 0.08 18.17
N ALA A 389 0.45 -0.02 16.92
CA ALA A 389 -0.77 0.67 16.49
C ALA A 389 -1.98 0.27 17.35
N GLU A 390 -2.19 -1.04 17.58
CA GLU A 390 -3.29 -1.56 18.43
C GLU A 390 -3.19 -1.05 19.87
N VAL A 391 -1.99 -1.02 20.45
CA VAL A 391 -1.74 -0.51 21.80
C VAL A 391 -2.06 0.98 21.88
N ILE A 392 -1.59 1.77 20.92
CA ILE A 392 -1.81 3.21 20.87
C ILE A 392 -3.29 3.53 20.69
N ASP A 393 -4.00 2.79 19.83
CA ASP A 393 -5.45 2.96 19.66
C ASP A 393 -6.21 2.64 20.94
N THR A 394 -5.84 1.55 21.62
CA THR A 394 -6.45 1.17 22.90
C THR A 394 -6.24 2.23 23.98
N GLU A 395 -5.03 2.79 24.08
CA GLU A 395 -4.74 3.82 25.07
C GLU A 395 -5.42 5.17 24.70
N LEU A 396 -5.51 5.49 23.41
CA LEU A 396 -6.26 6.65 22.96
C LEU A 396 -7.76 6.54 23.30
N ASP A 397 -8.37 5.37 23.10
CA ASP A 397 -9.78 5.15 23.46
C ASP A 397 -10.03 5.38 24.94
N LYS A 398 -9.10 4.93 25.82
CA LYS A 398 -9.20 5.21 27.24
C LYS A 398 -9.15 6.72 27.55
N VAL A 399 -8.36 7.48 26.79
CA VAL A 399 -8.33 8.97 26.88
C VAL A 399 -9.65 9.56 26.42
N LEU A 400 -10.15 9.12 25.26
CA LEU A 400 -11.32 9.69 24.61
C LEU A 400 -12.65 9.36 25.33
N ASP A 401 -12.77 8.12 25.83
CA ASP A 401 -14.06 7.60 26.32
C ASP A 401 -14.09 7.42 27.85
N LEU A 402 -12.93 7.23 28.49
CA LEU A 402 -12.82 7.04 29.94
C LEU A 402 -12.14 8.21 30.66
N GLY A 403 -11.68 9.24 29.93
CA GLY A 403 -11.02 10.41 30.52
C GLY A 403 -9.63 10.13 31.11
N LYS A 404 -8.95 9.04 30.68
CA LYS A 404 -7.59 8.76 31.13
C LYS A 404 -6.66 9.91 30.80
N ASP A 405 -5.77 10.25 31.72
CA ASP A 405 -4.74 11.27 31.46
C ASP A 405 -3.80 10.84 30.31
N ILE A 406 -3.50 11.77 29.40
CA ILE A 406 -2.74 11.49 28.19
C ILE A 406 -1.32 11.03 28.50
N LYS A 407 -0.64 11.71 29.46
CA LYS A 407 0.73 11.33 29.83
C LYS A 407 0.77 9.92 30.44
N THR A 408 -0.22 9.62 31.26
CA THR A 408 -0.39 8.28 31.84
C THR A 408 -0.66 7.23 30.76
N ALA A 409 -1.52 7.52 29.79
CA ALA A 409 -1.82 6.63 28.68
C ALA A 409 -0.58 6.32 27.83
N LEU A 410 0.17 7.37 27.46
CA LEU A 410 1.42 7.21 26.67
C LEU A 410 2.52 6.48 27.47
N ALA A 411 2.63 6.72 28.79
CA ALA A 411 3.57 6.00 29.64
C ALA A 411 3.20 4.50 29.77
N ASP A 412 1.90 4.18 29.83
CA ASP A 412 1.44 2.79 29.86
C ASP A 412 1.70 2.07 28.53
N ALA A 413 1.42 2.73 27.41
CA ALA A 413 1.77 2.25 26.06
C ALA A 413 3.28 2.00 25.94
N GLN A 414 4.11 2.96 26.38
CA GLN A 414 5.56 2.87 26.37
C GLN A 414 6.03 1.61 27.08
N ARG A 415 5.59 1.41 28.34
CA ARG A 415 5.98 0.24 29.15
C ARG A 415 5.56 -1.08 28.53
N LEU A 416 4.37 -1.14 27.91
CA LEU A 416 3.89 -2.37 27.28
C LEU A 416 4.71 -2.70 26.03
N LEU A 417 5.02 -1.70 25.20
CA LEU A 417 5.80 -1.85 23.98
C LEU A 417 7.27 -2.19 24.27
N GLU A 418 7.89 -1.60 25.30
CA GLU A 418 9.25 -1.94 25.72
C GLU A 418 9.42 -3.40 26.13
N LYS A 419 8.42 -3.97 26.81
CA LYS A 419 8.42 -5.40 27.16
C LYS A 419 8.40 -6.30 25.92
N ARG A 420 7.82 -5.83 24.82
CA ARG A 420 7.66 -6.61 23.60
C ARG A 420 8.74 -6.33 22.54
N ALA A 421 9.30 -5.12 22.50
CA ALA A 421 10.34 -4.74 21.55
C ALA A 421 11.61 -5.59 21.68
N LYS A 422 11.86 -6.15 22.86
CA LYS A 422 13.01 -7.01 23.16
C LYS A 422 12.82 -8.47 22.74
N ARG A 423 11.63 -8.87 22.32
CA ARG A 423 11.29 -10.21 21.83
C ARG A 423 11.25 -10.24 20.30
#